data_373079c82c6a14dee139a5b11bbac687
#
_entry.id   373079c82c6a14dee139a5b11bbac687
#
_cell.length_a   1.000
_cell.length_b   1.000
_cell.length_c   1.000
_cell.angle_alpha   90.00
_cell.angle_beta   90.00
_cell.angle_gamma   90.00
#
_symmetry.space_group_name_H-M   'P 1'
#
loop_
_entity.id
_entity.type
_entity.pdbx_description
1 polymer ?
#
loop_
_entity_poly.entity_id
_entity_poly.type
_entity_poly.pdbx_seq_one_letter_code
_entity_poly.pdbx_strand_id
1 'polypeptide(L)'
;MKTGWIVVVLSLFIIVTITPGLCSQPKKVAVIPFLVNSPQDLGFLQDGLFNMLFSRLSDPGKVEVMDRETINKVMAKTKATLGSKGLLNESNARIIGANIGVDYILFGSLTHFGESVSLDASMVDMTAKKPTLTFFEQSKSMGDVIPMVNTFAGDINLKVFNRRIANEMYAVPKVSPLQGNSQYSNGQEGRNSGGFINLQQTSQKGFQTHLKFKGQINALAVGDLKKNGSIQVVTATDYEIFIHKLEGNRLLVEKKLEFSSIHRIISLDIADINKNGYPEIFVTSLNIQREGLKSFVVEYNGSKFITLTDDESYYFRVIDGPDNGKILLGQRYAAHPYKGKIYTMKAMGTGYVKDKKLRMPRRASVLSLVKGAVTQKDAAEYVMINEHGRLTVVTDTGRIDWQGNKKFGGTAHYFLLPRDDLDVTFQERVYFNPRILFYDAGDDGKKEIFAVRNEELGGGVLGRYKRFTKGSLEILSWNGIALAPVAKTRTVQGWISDFAIADIDGDGQNELVTSVVGKSKIAIGKKGISSNIISYKLE
;
A
#
# COMPACT_ATOMS: atom_id res chain seq x y z
N MET A 1 -97.99 26.30 -16.27
CA MET A 1 -97.06 25.82 -17.32
C MET A 1 -95.68 26.41 -17.03
N LYS A 2 -94.79 25.65 -16.50
CA LYS A 2 -93.31 25.72 -16.63
C LYS A 2 -92.73 24.72 -15.71
N THR A 3 -92.29 23.61 -16.29
CA THR A 3 -91.60 22.54 -15.70
C THR A 3 -90.15 22.94 -15.37
N GLY A 4 -89.73 22.75 -14.10
CA GLY A 4 -88.37 22.97 -13.63
C GLY A 4 -87.71 21.58 -13.41
N TRP A 5 -86.62 21.33 -14.12
CA TRP A 5 -85.78 20.16 -13.96
C TRP A 5 -84.85 20.31 -12.78
N ILE A 6 -84.90 19.38 -11.86
CA ILE A 6 -83.94 19.27 -10.74
C ILE A 6 -82.82 18.31 -11.22
N VAL A 7 -81.59 18.86 -11.33
CA VAL A 7 -80.39 18.09 -11.61
C VAL A 7 -79.76 17.72 -10.23
N VAL A 8 -79.80 16.40 -9.92
CA VAL A 8 -79.13 15.88 -8.75
C VAL A 8 -77.66 15.57 -9.17
N VAL A 9 -76.71 16.34 -8.62
CA VAL A 9 -75.25 16.06 -8.76
C VAL A 9 -74.84 15.10 -7.66
N LEU A 10 -74.55 13.84 -8.05
CA LEU A 10 -74.02 12.83 -7.16
C LEU A 10 -72.50 13.00 -7.03
N SER A 11 -72.03 13.60 -5.91
CA SER A 11 -70.60 13.74 -5.60
C SER A 11 -70.08 12.42 -5.09
N LEU A 12 -69.27 11.71 -5.91
CA LEU A 12 -68.56 10.52 -5.54
C LEU A 12 -67.31 10.88 -4.73
N PHE A 13 -67.36 10.75 -3.41
CA PHE A 13 -66.18 10.88 -2.52
C PHE A 13 -65.32 9.64 -2.61
N ILE A 14 -64.19 9.70 -3.35
CA ILE A 14 -63.17 8.66 -3.36
C ILE A 14 -62.35 8.83 -2.07
N ILE A 15 -62.57 7.99 -1.08
CA ILE A 15 -61.72 7.90 0.12
C ILE A 15 -60.47 7.12 -0.28
N VAL A 16 -59.38 7.84 -0.57
CA VAL A 16 -58.04 7.26 -0.69
C VAL A 16 -57.55 6.91 0.71
N THR A 17 -57.65 5.64 1.07
CA THR A 17 -57.00 5.12 2.29
C THR A 17 -55.51 5.08 2.05
N ILE A 18 -54.79 6.08 2.55
CA ILE A 18 -53.33 6.06 2.66
C ILE A 18 -53.01 5.03 3.74
N THR A 19 -52.68 3.81 3.35
CA THR A 19 -52.08 2.85 4.26
C THR A 19 -50.68 3.39 4.62
N PRO A 20 -50.38 3.69 5.90
CA PRO A 20 -49.02 4.02 6.28
C PRO A 20 -48.17 2.78 5.98
N GLY A 21 -47.27 2.89 5.02
CA GLY A 21 -46.25 1.86 4.79
C GLY A 21 -45.53 1.65 6.13
N LEU A 22 -45.62 0.43 6.68
CA LEU A 22 -44.82 0.01 7.84
C LEU A 22 -43.34 0.18 7.45
N CYS A 23 -42.75 1.30 7.82
CA CYS A 23 -41.31 1.49 7.78
C CYS A 23 -40.73 0.55 8.85
N SER A 24 -40.32 -0.64 8.43
CA SER A 24 -39.65 -1.57 9.32
C SER A 24 -38.38 -0.91 9.83
N GLN A 25 -38.24 -0.79 11.14
CA GLN A 25 -37.00 -0.28 11.73
C GLN A 25 -35.80 -1.12 11.28
N PRO A 26 -34.63 -0.50 11.02
CA PRO A 26 -33.45 -1.25 10.63
C PRO A 26 -33.07 -2.26 11.70
N LYS A 27 -32.68 -3.46 11.28
CA LYS A 27 -32.19 -4.52 12.17
C LYS A 27 -30.83 -4.15 12.73
N LYS A 28 -30.68 -4.13 14.04
CA LYS A 28 -29.44 -3.82 14.74
C LYS A 28 -28.58 -5.06 14.92
N VAL A 29 -27.31 -4.98 14.54
CA VAL A 29 -26.35 -6.09 14.58
C VAL A 29 -25.12 -5.67 15.37
N ALA A 30 -24.70 -6.46 16.35
CA ALA A 30 -23.40 -6.33 16.99
C ALA A 30 -22.45 -7.39 16.45
N VAL A 31 -21.27 -6.99 16.00
CA VAL A 31 -20.18 -7.88 15.62
C VAL A 31 -19.13 -7.87 16.73
N ILE A 32 -19.07 -8.93 17.52
CA ILE A 32 -18.06 -9.08 18.57
C ILE A 32 -16.68 -9.28 17.92
N PRO A 33 -15.60 -8.67 18.42
CA PRO A 33 -14.26 -8.92 17.91
C PRO A 33 -13.92 -10.43 17.92
N PHE A 34 -13.60 -10.96 16.74
CA PHE A 34 -13.29 -12.38 16.55
C PHE A 34 -12.04 -12.78 17.31
N LEU A 35 -12.03 -13.96 17.91
CA LEU A 35 -10.82 -14.52 18.49
C LEU A 35 -9.88 -14.99 17.38
N VAL A 36 -8.62 -14.56 17.43
CA VAL A 36 -7.60 -15.00 16.47
C VAL A 36 -6.67 -15.98 17.15
N ASN A 37 -6.80 -17.26 16.78
CA ASN A 37 -5.97 -18.35 17.25
C ASN A 37 -4.86 -18.61 16.24
N SER A 38 -3.61 -18.28 16.56
CA SER A 38 -2.48 -18.49 15.68
C SER A 38 -1.18 -18.62 16.48
N PRO A 39 -0.24 -19.48 16.04
CA PRO A 39 1.12 -19.51 16.58
C PRO A 39 1.93 -18.22 16.27
N GLN A 40 1.42 -17.38 15.36
CA GLN A 40 1.99 -16.10 14.98
C GLN A 40 1.12 -14.97 15.52
N ASP A 41 1.71 -13.80 15.79
CA ASP A 41 0.94 -12.60 16.10
C ASP A 41 0.14 -12.14 14.87
N LEU A 42 -1.13 -12.50 14.84
CA LEU A 42 -2.12 -12.13 13.84
C LEU A 42 -3.24 -11.26 14.44
N GLY A 43 -2.99 -10.61 15.59
CA GLY A 43 -3.97 -9.77 16.27
C GLY A 43 -4.58 -8.69 15.37
N PHE A 44 -3.84 -8.21 14.38
CA PHE A 44 -4.31 -7.26 13.37
C PHE A 44 -5.49 -7.78 12.52
N LEU A 45 -5.65 -9.12 12.39
CA LEU A 45 -6.78 -9.70 11.65
C LEU A 45 -8.11 -9.47 12.36
N GLN A 46 -8.11 -9.33 13.68
CA GLN A 46 -9.31 -9.06 14.46
C GLN A 46 -9.98 -7.74 14.01
N ASP A 47 -9.17 -6.69 13.83
CA ASP A 47 -9.63 -5.39 13.35
C ASP A 47 -10.10 -5.45 11.90
N GLY A 48 -9.36 -6.17 11.07
CA GLY A 48 -9.70 -6.38 9.67
C GLY A 48 -11.03 -7.10 9.49
N LEU A 49 -11.25 -8.20 10.21
CA LEU A 49 -12.50 -8.97 10.19
C LEU A 49 -13.69 -8.12 10.61
N PHE A 50 -13.54 -7.35 11.70
CA PHE A 50 -14.60 -6.45 12.16
C PHE A 50 -14.98 -5.44 11.07
N ASN A 51 -14.00 -4.73 10.50
CA ASN A 51 -14.25 -3.71 9.48
C ASN A 51 -14.86 -4.29 8.20
N MET A 52 -14.42 -5.49 7.81
CA MET A 52 -15.00 -6.20 6.67
C MET A 52 -16.46 -6.56 6.91
N LEU A 53 -16.77 -7.15 8.05
CA LEU A 53 -18.13 -7.54 8.39
C LEU A 53 -19.02 -6.31 8.58
N PHE A 54 -18.52 -5.26 9.23
CA PHE A 54 -19.22 -3.99 9.36
C PHE A 54 -19.65 -3.45 7.99
N SER A 55 -18.73 -3.35 7.03
CA SER A 55 -19.03 -2.79 5.71
C SER A 55 -19.95 -3.67 4.85
N ARG A 56 -19.91 -5.01 5.04
CA ARG A 56 -20.68 -5.96 4.22
C ARG A 56 -22.05 -6.27 4.76
N LEU A 57 -22.25 -6.13 6.06
CA LEU A 57 -23.54 -6.35 6.69
C LEU A 57 -24.38 -5.07 6.77
N SER A 58 -23.76 -3.89 6.84
CA SER A 58 -24.47 -2.60 6.88
C SER A 58 -25.28 -2.37 5.59
N ASP A 59 -26.52 -1.92 5.77
CA ASP A 59 -27.41 -1.50 4.68
C ASP A 59 -28.29 -0.34 5.17
N PRO A 60 -28.10 0.86 4.65
CA PRO A 60 -28.85 2.04 5.11
C PRO A 60 -30.36 1.79 5.11
N GLY A 61 -31.00 2.01 6.27
CA GLY A 61 -32.44 1.82 6.46
C GLY A 61 -32.90 0.37 6.64
N LYS A 62 -32.01 -0.65 6.53
CA LYS A 62 -32.38 -2.07 6.70
C LYS A 62 -31.56 -2.79 7.76
N VAL A 63 -30.24 -2.58 7.78
CA VAL A 63 -29.32 -3.22 8.72
C VAL A 63 -28.34 -2.17 9.24
N GLU A 64 -28.37 -1.95 10.54
CA GLU A 64 -27.48 -1.05 11.27
C GLU A 64 -26.48 -1.91 12.05
N VAL A 65 -25.20 -1.87 11.69
CA VAL A 65 -24.15 -2.53 12.45
C VAL A 65 -23.62 -1.56 13.50
N MET A 66 -23.59 -2.02 14.76
CA MET A 66 -23.13 -1.21 15.89
C MET A 66 -21.66 -0.86 15.77
N ASP A 67 -21.32 0.35 16.16
CA ASP A 67 -19.94 0.83 16.16
C ASP A 67 -19.08 0.07 17.19
N ARG A 68 -17.78 0.02 16.92
CA ARG A 68 -16.83 -0.74 17.72
C ARG A 68 -16.65 -0.18 19.13
N GLU A 69 -16.76 1.12 19.32
CA GLU A 69 -16.57 1.76 20.61
C GLU A 69 -17.67 1.37 21.58
N THR A 70 -18.91 1.41 21.13
CA THR A 70 -20.08 0.95 21.89
C THR A 70 -19.93 -0.51 22.30
N ILE A 71 -19.51 -1.40 21.36
CA ILE A 71 -19.29 -2.82 21.64
C ILE A 71 -18.19 -2.99 22.69
N ASN A 72 -17.05 -2.30 22.54
CA ASN A 72 -15.92 -2.41 23.46
C ASN A 72 -16.27 -1.92 24.88
N LYS A 73 -17.03 -0.83 25.00
CA LYS A 73 -17.51 -0.31 26.31
C LYS A 73 -18.37 -1.36 27.05
N VAL A 74 -19.29 -2.00 26.34
CA VAL A 74 -20.14 -3.03 26.93
C VAL A 74 -19.34 -4.29 27.28
N MET A 75 -18.45 -4.72 26.37
CA MET A 75 -17.57 -5.86 26.62
C MET A 75 -16.68 -5.66 27.85
N ALA A 76 -16.11 -4.48 28.03
CA ALA A 76 -15.27 -4.16 29.18
C ALA A 76 -16.05 -4.30 30.50
N LYS A 77 -17.27 -3.79 30.55
CA LYS A 77 -18.18 -3.94 31.70
C LYS A 77 -18.56 -5.42 31.95
N THR A 78 -18.85 -6.15 30.88
CA THR A 78 -19.25 -7.55 30.95
C THR A 78 -18.10 -8.47 31.37
N LYS A 79 -16.85 -8.17 30.92
CA LYS A 79 -15.62 -8.87 31.37
C LYS A 79 -15.41 -8.77 32.88
N ALA A 80 -15.66 -7.60 33.45
CA ALA A 80 -15.57 -7.41 34.91
C ALA A 80 -16.56 -8.28 35.69
N THR A 81 -17.69 -8.65 35.05
CA THR A 81 -18.74 -9.45 35.68
C THR A 81 -18.57 -10.96 35.44
N LEU A 82 -18.08 -11.38 34.26
CA LEU A 82 -18.05 -12.79 33.83
C LEU A 82 -16.68 -13.46 33.90
N GLY A 83 -15.60 -12.69 34.15
CA GLY A 83 -14.24 -13.19 34.11
C GLY A 83 -13.71 -13.37 32.66
N SER A 84 -12.40 -13.62 32.54
CA SER A 84 -11.70 -13.65 31.24
C SER A 84 -11.88 -14.97 30.45
N LYS A 85 -12.38 -16.03 31.06
CA LYS A 85 -12.60 -17.33 30.42
C LYS A 85 -14.04 -17.46 29.92
N GLY A 86 -14.29 -17.26 28.63
CA GLY A 86 -15.57 -17.67 28.02
C GLY A 86 -16.38 -16.59 27.30
N LEU A 87 -15.77 -15.51 26.82
CA LEU A 87 -16.51 -14.47 26.09
C LEU A 87 -17.14 -14.92 24.75
N LEU A 88 -16.76 -16.09 24.24
CA LEU A 88 -17.19 -16.61 22.93
C LEU A 88 -18.19 -17.79 23.03
N ASN A 89 -19.04 -17.82 24.02
CA ASN A 89 -20.17 -18.75 24.05
C ASN A 89 -21.49 -18.00 23.83
N GLU A 90 -22.51 -18.74 23.44
CA GLU A 90 -23.83 -18.20 23.14
C GLU A 90 -24.47 -17.48 24.35
N SER A 91 -24.30 -18.01 25.55
CA SER A 91 -24.87 -17.40 26.76
C SER A 91 -24.27 -16.01 27.02
N ASN A 92 -22.98 -15.89 26.93
CA ASN A 92 -22.30 -14.61 27.11
C ASN A 92 -22.59 -13.63 25.96
N ALA A 93 -22.66 -14.13 24.71
CA ALA A 93 -23.08 -13.34 23.57
C ALA A 93 -24.49 -12.75 23.76
N ARG A 94 -25.43 -13.54 24.29
CA ARG A 94 -26.79 -13.05 24.62
C ARG A 94 -26.77 -11.96 25.68
N ILE A 95 -25.94 -12.08 26.72
CA ILE A 95 -25.81 -11.06 27.77
C ILE A 95 -25.25 -9.75 27.14
N ILE A 96 -24.21 -9.85 26.32
CA ILE A 96 -23.63 -8.70 25.64
C ILE A 96 -24.62 -8.05 24.69
N GLY A 97 -25.31 -8.85 23.87
CA GLY A 97 -26.34 -8.39 22.92
C GLY A 97 -27.49 -7.69 23.60
N ALA A 98 -27.97 -8.21 24.73
CA ALA A 98 -29.01 -7.59 25.53
C ALA A 98 -28.56 -6.22 26.10
N ASN A 99 -27.32 -6.13 26.58
CA ASN A 99 -26.76 -4.89 27.13
C ASN A 99 -26.51 -3.82 26.05
N ILE A 100 -26.28 -4.23 24.80
CA ILE A 100 -26.13 -3.30 23.65
C ILE A 100 -27.51 -2.92 23.10
N GLY A 101 -28.52 -3.78 23.23
CA GLY A 101 -29.86 -3.58 22.68
C GLY A 101 -29.93 -3.84 21.17
N VAL A 102 -29.35 -4.97 20.71
CA VAL A 102 -29.33 -5.38 19.29
C VAL A 102 -30.30 -6.51 18.99
N ASP A 103 -30.72 -6.63 17.73
CA ASP A 103 -31.55 -7.74 17.25
C ASP A 103 -30.73 -9.01 17.00
N TYR A 104 -29.47 -8.84 16.58
CA TYR A 104 -28.56 -9.93 16.27
C TYR A 104 -27.18 -9.68 16.85
N ILE A 105 -26.52 -10.75 17.30
CA ILE A 105 -25.14 -10.71 17.73
C ILE A 105 -24.31 -11.77 17.01
N LEU A 106 -23.22 -11.35 16.42
CA LEU A 106 -22.27 -12.16 15.67
C LEU A 106 -20.96 -12.26 16.44
N PHE A 107 -20.47 -13.47 16.67
CA PHE A 107 -19.19 -13.75 17.30
C PHE A 107 -18.53 -14.96 16.66
N GLY A 108 -17.22 -15.10 16.82
CA GLY A 108 -16.50 -16.20 16.19
C GLY A 108 -15.02 -16.21 16.43
N SER A 109 -14.33 -17.10 15.71
CA SER A 109 -12.88 -17.23 15.74
C SER A 109 -12.30 -17.41 14.34
N LEU A 110 -11.09 -16.92 14.16
CA LEU A 110 -10.23 -17.23 13.04
C LEU A 110 -9.06 -18.06 13.56
N THR A 111 -8.97 -19.31 13.13
CA THR A 111 -7.89 -20.21 13.51
C THR A 111 -6.93 -20.39 12.35
N HIS A 112 -5.64 -20.12 12.57
CA HIS A 112 -4.59 -20.31 11.61
C HIS A 112 -3.56 -21.32 12.12
N PHE A 113 -3.45 -22.44 11.43
CA PHE A 113 -2.50 -23.50 11.77
C PHE A 113 -1.77 -23.99 10.51
N GLY A 114 -0.44 -23.85 10.49
CA GLY A 114 0.37 -24.15 9.30
C GLY A 114 0.05 -23.20 8.14
N GLU A 115 -0.42 -23.75 7.03
CA GLU A 115 -0.92 -22.98 5.89
C GLU A 115 -2.45 -22.87 5.88
N SER A 116 -3.15 -23.63 6.72
CA SER A 116 -4.60 -23.67 6.76
C SER A 116 -5.18 -22.57 7.64
N VAL A 117 -6.31 -22.04 7.21
CA VAL A 117 -7.09 -21.05 7.94
C VAL A 117 -8.55 -21.52 8.03
N SER A 118 -9.16 -21.41 9.21
CA SER A 118 -10.58 -21.66 9.44
C SER A 118 -11.23 -20.44 10.04
N LEU A 119 -12.38 -20.05 9.52
CA LEU A 119 -13.25 -19.00 10.04
C LEU A 119 -14.53 -19.67 10.56
N ASP A 120 -14.71 -19.64 11.87
CA ASP A 120 -15.87 -20.20 12.54
C ASP A 120 -16.64 -19.07 13.21
N ALA A 121 -17.95 -19.00 12.97
CA ALA A 121 -18.78 -17.95 13.53
C ALA A 121 -20.18 -18.42 13.87
N SER A 122 -20.79 -17.71 14.80
CA SER A 122 -22.14 -17.96 15.27
C SER A 122 -22.93 -16.66 15.32
N MET A 123 -24.16 -16.68 14.80
CA MET A 123 -25.09 -15.56 14.83
C MET A 123 -26.32 -15.91 15.64
N VAL A 124 -26.56 -15.15 16.67
CA VAL A 124 -27.68 -15.34 17.61
C VAL A 124 -28.75 -14.31 17.28
N ASP A 125 -29.99 -14.79 17.10
CA ASP A 125 -31.19 -13.95 17.05
C ASP A 125 -31.61 -13.61 18.49
N MET A 126 -31.60 -12.33 18.84
CA MET A 126 -31.93 -11.82 20.17
C MET A 126 -33.43 -11.67 20.37
N THR A 127 -34.21 -11.56 19.29
CA THR A 127 -35.64 -11.28 19.30
C THR A 127 -36.49 -12.54 19.25
N ALA A 128 -35.95 -13.62 18.73
CA ALA A 128 -36.66 -14.90 18.59
C ALA A 128 -35.93 -16.03 19.33
N LYS A 129 -36.70 -16.97 19.89
CA LYS A 129 -36.16 -18.24 20.46
C LYS A 129 -35.77 -19.22 19.35
N LYS A 130 -35.03 -18.72 18.31
CA LYS A 130 -34.52 -19.55 17.23
C LYS A 130 -33.15 -20.11 17.58
N PRO A 131 -32.79 -21.28 17.05
CA PRO A 131 -31.45 -21.82 17.23
C PRO A 131 -30.40 -20.86 16.65
N THR A 132 -29.23 -20.83 17.26
CA THR A 132 -28.06 -20.09 16.80
C THR A 132 -27.64 -20.59 15.42
N LEU A 133 -27.45 -19.69 14.48
CA LEU A 133 -26.92 -20.02 13.16
C LEU A 133 -25.39 -20.08 13.22
N THR A 134 -24.82 -21.20 12.81
CA THR A 134 -23.38 -21.39 12.72
C THR A 134 -22.93 -21.35 11.27
N PHE A 135 -21.76 -20.77 11.07
CA PHE A 135 -21.10 -20.65 9.78
C PHE A 135 -19.66 -21.11 9.95
N PHE A 136 -19.14 -21.80 8.95
CA PHE A 136 -17.74 -22.13 8.91
C PHE A 136 -17.22 -22.08 7.48
N GLU A 137 -16.02 -21.62 7.32
CA GLU A 137 -15.27 -21.60 6.06
C GLU A 137 -13.83 -22.00 6.34
N GLN A 138 -13.25 -22.80 5.46
CA GLN A 138 -11.88 -23.26 5.59
C GLN A 138 -11.12 -23.12 4.27
N SER A 139 -9.85 -22.73 4.35
CA SER A 139 -8.94 -22.67 3.21
C SER A 139 -7.53 -23.12 3.57
N LYS A 140 -6.76 -23.48 2.53
CA LYS A 140 -5.34 -23.83 2.65
C LYS A 140 -4.41 -22.62 2.55
N SER A 141 -4.94 -21.41 2.50
CA SER A 141 -4.16 -20.18 2.32
C SER A 141 -4.71 -19.01 3.12
N MET A 142 -3.83 -18.29 3.81
CA MET A 142 -4.18 -17.00 4.42
C MET A 142 -4.63 -15.95 3.39
N GLY A 143 -4.27 -16.11 2.12
CA GLY A 143 -4.74 -15.23 1.05
C GLY A 143 -6.24 -15.33 0.80
N ASP A 144 -6.87 -16.42 1.22
CA ASP A 144 -8.29 -16.68 1.02
C ASP A 144 -9.19 -16.14 2.15
N VAL A 145 -8.62 -15.53 3.20
CA VAL A 145 -9.41 -14.95 4.30
C VAL A 145 -10.45 -13.95 3.80
N ILE A 146 -10.11 -13.12 2.81
CA ILE A 146 -11.06 -12.15 2.25
C ILE A 146 -12.18 -12.81 1.46
N PRO A 147 -11.90 -13.71 0.50
CA PRO A 147 -12.93 -14.53 -0.12
C PRO A 147 -13.83 -15.23 0.90
N MET A 148 -13.25 -15.85 1.93
CA MET A 148 -14.00 -16.53 3.01
C MET A 148 -14.94 -15.56 3.73
N VAL A 149 -14.47 -14.38 4.13
CA VAL A 149 -15.32 -13.36 4.78
C VAL A 149 -16.39 -12.83 3.85
N ASN A 150 -16.12 -12.72 2.54
CA ASN A 150 -17.13 -12.33 1.55
C ASN A 150 -18.24 -13.37 1.43
N THR A 151 -17.89 -14.65 1.30
CA THR A 151 -18.84 -15.78 1.28
C THR A 151 -19.65 -15.80 2.56
N PHE A 152 -18.98 -15.71 3.69
CA PHE A 152 -19.58 -15.69 5.01
C PHE A 152 -20.58 -14.53 5.20
N ALA A 153 -20.20 -13.29 4.83
CA ALA A 153 -21.09 -12.14 4.90
C ALA A 153 -22.28 -12.28 3.91
N GLY A 154 -22.05 -12.87 2.74
CA GLY A 154 -23.08 -13.20 1.77
C GLY A 154 -24.10 -14.19 2.33
N ASP A 155 -23.64 -15.22 3.00
CA ASP A 155 -24.47 -16.23 3.68
C ASP A 155 -25.33 -15.62 4.78
N ILE A 156 -24.75 -14.75 5.62
CA ILE A 156 -25.51 -14.02 6.64
C ILE A 156 -26.60 -13.17 5.99
N ASN A 157 -26.25 -12.39 4.97
CA ASN A 157 -27.20 -11.53 4.28
C ASN A 157 -28.36 -12.33 3.68
N LEU A 158 -28.09 -13.49 3.09
CA LEU A 158 -29.11 -14.34 2.49
C LEU A 158 -29.95 -15.06 3.57
N LYS A 159 -29.30 -15.72 4.53
CA LYS A 159 -29.98 -16.62 5.49
C LYS A 159 -30.67 -15.86 6.63
N VAL A 160 -30.13 -14.69 7.04
CA VAL A 160 -30.63 -13.92 8.18
C VAL A 160 -31.49 -12.74 7.73
N PHE A 161 -31.02 -11.99 6.74
CA PHE A 161 -31.68 -10.76 6.30
C PHE A 161 -32.51 -10.93 5.01
N ASN A 162 -32.56 -12.16 4.45
CA ASN A 162 -33.23 -12.48 3.17
C ASN A 162 -32.84 -11.52 2.03
N ARG A 163 -31.55 -11.16 1.99
CA ARG A 163 -31.00 -10.17 1.08
C ARG A 163 -29.96 -10.82 0.18
N ARG A 164 -30.21 -10.80 -1.14
CA ARG A 164 -29.18 -11.13 -2.13
C ARG A 164 -28.34 -9.89 -2.41
N ILE A 165 -27.08 -9.93 -2.01
CA ILE A 165 -26.09 -8.97 -2.48
C ILE A 165 -25.66 -9.48 -3.84
N ALA A 166 -25.71 -8.62 -4.89
CA ALA A 166 -25.20 -8.98 -6.20
C ALA A 166 -23.73 -9.39 -6.07
N ASN A 167 -23.44 -10.67 -6.34
CA ASN A 167 -22.09 -11.23 -6.19
C ASN A 167 -21.05 -10.57 -7.12
N GLU A 168 -21.47 -9.74 -8.06
CA GLU A 168 -20.59 -9.04 -9.00
C GLU A 168 -19.64 -8.02 -8.31
N MET A 169 -19.99 -7.53 -7.13
CA MET A 169 -19.13 -6.59 -6.40
C MET A 169 -18.02 -7.28 -5.59
N TYR A 170 -18.08 -8.60 -5.43
CA TYR A 170 -17.15 -9.39 -4.61
C TYR A 170 -16.62 -10.65 -5.30
N ALA A 171 -17.03 -10.92 -6.55
CA ALA A 171 -16.50 -12.03 -7.32
C ALA A 171 -15.04 -11.74 -7.70
N VAL A 172 -14.12 -12.43 -7.06
CA VAL A 172 -12.80 -12.67 -7.66
C VAL A 172 -13.08 -13.54 -8.88
N PRO A 173 -12.68 -13.17 -10.10
CA PRO A 173 -12.83 -14.03 -11.27
C PRO A 173 -12.15 -15.36 -10.96
N LYS A 174 -12.89 -16.45 -10.94
CA LYS A 174 -12.34 -17.79 -11.02
C LYS A 174 -11.72 -17.90 -12.42
N VAL A 175 -10.41 -17.71 -12.49
CA VAL A 175 -9.65 -18.06 -13.68
C VAL A 175 -9.64 -19.58 -13.72
N SER A 176 -10.53 -20.15 -14.51
CA SER A 176 -10.42 -21.56 -14.93
C SER A 176 -9.10 -21.74 -15.66
N PRO A 177 -8.39 -22.86 -15.46
CA PRO A 177 -7.21 -23.15 -16.25
C PRO A 177 -7.65 -23.32 -17.72
N LEU A 178 -7.29 -22.38 -18.55
CA LEU A 178 -7.42 -22.51 -19.99
C LEU A 178 -6.47 -23.62 -20.43
N GLN A 179 -7.05 -24.78 -20.73
CA GLN A 179 -6.43 -25.79 -21.58
C GLN A 179 -6.13 -25.13 -22.93
N GLY A 180 -4.89 -25.30 -23.36
CA GLY A 180 -4.42 -24.78 -24.62
C GLY A 180 -5.19 -25.38 -25.80
N ASN A 181 -5.55 -24.52 -26.73
CA ASN A 181 -5.66 -24.87 -28.13
C ASN A 181 -5.03 -23.74 -28.95
N SER A 182 -3.92 -24.14 -29.53
CA SER A 182 -3.22 -23.43 -30.59
C SER A 182 -4.10 -23.34 -31.82
N GLN A 183 -4.41 -22.11 -32.25
CA GLN A 183 -4.57 -21.73 -33.66
C GLN A 183 -4.99 -20.27 -33.75
N TYR A 184 -4.03 -19.38 -34.02
CA TYR A 184 -4.28 -18.20 -34.83
C TYR A 184 -3.11 -18.03 -35.78
N SER A 185 -3.40 -18.29 -37.03
CA SER A 185 -2.58 -18.09 -38.21
C SER A 185 -2.55 -16.61 -38.60
N ASN A 186 -1.39 -16.17 -39.02
CA ASN A 186 -1.05 -15.18 -40.05
C ASN A 186 -2.07 -14.12 -40.46
N GLY A 187 -1.66 -12.85 -40.27
CA GLY A 187 -2.26 -11.68 -40.92
C GLY A 187 -1.34 -10.45 -40.77
N GLN A 188 -0.42 -10.36 -41.73
CA GLN A 188 0.22 -9.15 -42.32
C GLN A 188 0.37 -7.85 -41.54
N GLU A 189 1.64 -7.50 -41.35
CA GLU A 189 2.32 -6.22 -41.62
C GLU A 189 1.58 -4.90 -41.35
N GLY A 190 1.98 -4.25 -40.28
CA GLY A 190 1.89 -2.83 -40.06
C GLY A 190 3.13 -2.39 -39.26
N ARG A 191 4.16 -1.92 -39.97
CA ARG A 191 5.33 -1.31 -39.40
C ARG A 191 4.93 -0.11 -38.54
N ASN A 192 5.09 -0.23 -37.22
CA ASN A 192 5.40 0.87 -36.35
C ASN A 192 6.41 0.35 -35.31
N SER A 193 7.66 0.67 -35.55
CA SER A 193 8.79 0.40 -34.71
C SER A 193 8.74 1.32 -33.48
N GLY A 194 8.03 0.89 -32.45
CA GLY A 194 8.25 1.34 -31.09
C GLY A 194 8.82 0.15 -30.33
N GLY A 195 10.11 0.21 -29.98
CA GLY A 195 10.76 -0.86 -29.25
C GLY A 195 10.15 -0.97 -27.85
N PHE A 196 9.27 -1.95 -27.66
CA PHE A 196 8.72 -2.23 -26.35
C PHE A 196 9.61 -3.25 -25.64
N ILE A 197 10.14 -2.86 -24.48
CA ILE A 197 10.79 -3.82 -23.59
C ILE A 197 9.72 -4.72 -23.00
N ASN A 198 9.59 -5.91 -23.52
CA ASN A 198 8.78 -6.94 -22.93
C ASN A 198 9.64 -7.75 -21.93
N LEU A 199 9.75 -7.27 -20.68
CA LEU A 199 10.44 -7.97 -19.59
C LEU A 199 9.89 -9.39 -19.33
N GLN A 200 8.79 -9.78 -19.99
CA GLN A 200 8.29 -11.15 -19.97
C GLN A 200 8.94 -12.02 -21.04
N GLN A 201 9.44 -11.45 -22.14
CA GLN A 201 10.11 -12.20 -23.22
C GLN A 201 11.60 -12.44 -22.96
N THR A 202 12.24 -11.72 -22.06
CA THR A 202 13.56 -12.11 -21.50
C THR A 202 13.46 -13.38 -20.64
N SER A 203 12.50 -14.22 -20.94
CA SER A 203 11.99 -15.32 -20.12
C SER A 203 12.90 -16.54 -20.02
N GLN A 204 14.09 -16.52 -20.55
CA GLN A 204 15.09 -17.58 -20.28
C GLN A 204 16.18 -17.16 -19.28
N LYS A 205 16.40 -15.87 -19.06
CA LYS A 205 17.31 -15.39 -18.01
C LYS A 205 16.47 -14.64 -16.97
N GLY A 206 16.04 -15.30 -15.91
CA GLY A 206 15.40 -14.64 -14.77
C GLY A 206 16.29 -13.54 -14.17
N PHE A 207 15.81 -12.85 -13.13
CA PHE A 207 16.64 -11.90 -12.39
C PHE A 207 17.92 -12.58 -11.87
N GLN A 208 19.01 -11.84 -11.83
CA GLN A 208 20.24 -12.25 -11.13
C GLN A 208 20.14 -11.86 -9.66
N THR A 209 20.66 -12.70 -8.77
CA THR A 209 20.73 -12.40 -7.33
C THR A 209 22.17 -12.08 -6.97
N HIS A 210 22.42 -10.84 -6.54
CA HIS A 210 23.76 -10.36 -6.20
C HIS A 210 24.07 -10.39 -4.71
N LEU A 211 23.06 -10.27 -3.85
CA LEU A 211 23.21 -10.25 -2.41
C LEU A 211 22.04 -10.97 -1.71
N LYS A 212 22.38 -11.79 -0.70
CA LYS A 212 21.42 -12.32 0.27
C LYS A 212 21.77 -11.75 1.64
N PHE A 213 20.93 -10.91 2.18
CA PHE A 213 21.16 -10.18 3.43
C PHE A 213 20.24 -10.71 4.55
N LYS A 214 20.80 -10.96 5.73
CA LYS A 214 20.01 -11.34 6.92
C LYS A 214 19.50 -10.06 7.59
N GLY A 215 18.25 -9.72 7.37
CA GLY A 215 17.63 -8.50 7.84
C GLY A 215 16.84 -7.78 6.76
N GLN A 216 16.31 -6.63 7.11
CA GLN A 216 15.53 -5.79 6.20
C GLN A 216 16.41 -4.70 5.61
N ILE A 217 16.52 -4.67 4.29
CA ILE A 217 17.04 -3.53 3.55
C ILE A 217 15.86 -2.58 3.28
N ASN A 218 15.98 -1.37 3.82
CA ASN A 218 14.92 -0.36 3.76
C ASN A 218 14.99 0.50 2.51
N ALA A 219 16.22 0.80 2.06
CA ALA A 219 16.47 1.70 0.94
C ALA A 219 17.66 1.24 0.12
N LEU A 220 17.68 1.63 -1.15
CA LEU A 220 18.72 1.32 -2.12
C LEU A 220 18.97 2.54 -3.00
N ALA A 221 20.24 2.84 -3.29
CA ALA A 221 20.66 3.81 -4.28
C ALA A 221 21.92 3.32 -5.00
N VAL A 222 22.23 3.90 -6.14
CA VAL A 222 23.41 3.57 -6.96
C VAL A 222 24.12 4.86 -7.38
N GLY A 223 25.46 4.83 -7.46
CA GLY A 223 26.25 5.97 -7.90
C GLY A 223 27.74 5.73 -7.80
N ASP A 224 28.52 6.51 -8.55
CA ASP A 224 29.98 6.53 -8.47
C ASP A 224 30.41 7.47 -7.32
N LEU A 225 30.36 6.96 -6.08
CA LEU A 225 30.66 7.74 -4.87
C LEU A 225 32.11 8.20 -4.79
N LYS A 226 33.03 7.52 -5.47
CA LYS A 226 34.47 7.77 -5.38
C LYS A 226 35.03 8.47 -6.60
N LYS A 227 34.19 8.78 -7.59
CA LYS A 227 34.58 9.43 -8.85
C LYS A 227 35.70 8.67 -9.57
N ASN A 228 35.56 7.35 -9.61
CA ASN A 228 36.56 6.48 -10.25
C ASN A 228 35.97 5.63 -11.39
N GLY A 229 34.76 5.96 -11.85
CA GLY A 229 34.04 5.24 -12.91
C GLY A 229 33.38 3.93 -12.47
N SER A 230 33.53 3.53 -11.22
CA SER A 230 32.89 2.32 -10.68
C SER A 230 31.61 2.67 -9.95
N ILE A 231 30.51 2.08 -10.36
CA ILE A 231 29.21 2.26 -9.70
C ILE A 231 29.15 1.43 -8.41
N GLN A 232 28.85 2.06 -7.29
CA GLN A 232 28.56 1.40 -6.03
C GLN A 232 27.05 1.22 -5.86
N VAL A 233 26.64 0.07 -5.33
CA VAL A 233 25.28 -0.16 -4.84
C VAL A 233 25.25 0.13 -3.34
N VAL A 234 24.46 1.11 -2.95
CA VAL A 234 24.33 1.54 -1.55
C VAL A 234 23.01 1.03 -0.99
N THR A 235 23.06 0.32 0.14
CA THR A 235 21.86 -0.19 0.81
C THR A 235 21.82 0.29 2.26
N ALA A 236 20.62 0.46 2.82
CA ALA A 236 20.46 0.83 4.21
C ALA A 236 19.52 -0.10 4.96
N THR A 237 19.84 -0.37 6.22
CA THR A 237 18.93 -0.88 7.25
C THR A 237 18.34 0.30 8.03
N ASP A 238 17.86 0.11 9.25
CA ASP A 238 17.31 1.21 10.06
C ASP A 238 18.37 2.30 10.39
N TYR A 239 19.61 1.93 10.65
CA TYR A 239 20.67 2.85 11.08
C TYR A 239 22.07 2.50 10.54
N GLU A 240 22.16 1.59 9.58
CA GLU A 240 23.42 1.20 8.93
C GLU A 240 23.32 1.43 7.42
N ILE A 241 24.39 1.92 6.82
CA ILE A 241 24.54 2.05 5.37
C ILE A 241 25.68 1.15 4.94
N PHE A 242 25.44 0.32 3.93
CA PHE A 242 26.42 -0.56 3.34
C PHE A 242 26.69 -0.09 1.92
N ILE A 243 27.95 0.15 1.63
CA ILE A 243 28.45 0.49 0.29
C ILE A 243 29.03 -0.78 -0.30
N HIS A 244 28.48 -1.20 -1.40
CA HIS A 244 28.86 -2.43 -2.08
C HIS A 244 29.51 -2.15 -3.42
N LYS A 245 30.50 -2.96 -3.78
CA LYS A 245 31.05 -3.09 -5.12
C LYS A 245 30.61 -4.42 -5.73
N LEU A 246 30.27 -4.42 -7.01
CA LEU A 246 29.99 -5.65 -7.74
C LEU A 246 31.32 -6.31 -8.15
N GLU A 247 31.56 -7.56 -7.73
CA GLU A 247 32.68 -8.38 -8.18
C GLU A 247 32.14 -9.67 -8.78
N GLY A 248 32.34 -9.81 -10.09
CA GLY A 248 31.65 -10.84 -10.86
C GLY A 248 30.12 -10.67 -10.71
N ASN A 249 29.47 -11.64 -10.07
CA ASN A 249 28.00 -11.61 -9.89
C ASN A 249 27.58 -11.40 -8.42
N ARG A 250 28.48 -10.91 -7.55
CA ARG A 250 28.23 -10.74 -6.12
C ARG A 250 28.53 -9.32 -5.67
N LEU A 251 27.62 -8.76 -4.89
CA LEU A 251 27.84 -7.51 -4.17
C LEU A 251 28.64 -7.80 -2.91
N LEU A 252 29.86 -7.29 -2.86
CA LEU A 252 30.73 -7.35 -1.69
C LEU A 252 30.70 -6.03 -0.95
N VAL A 253 30.62 -6.08 0.38
CA VAL A 253 30.65 -4.89 1.23
C VAL A 253 32.05 -4.27 1.18
N GLU A 254 32.15 -3.10 0.58
CA GLU A 254 33.37 -2.31 0.55
C GLU A 254 33.51 -1.45 1.81
N LYS A 255 32.40 -0.89 2.27
CA LYS A 255 32.34 -0.07 3.47
C LYS A 255 31.00 -0.21 4.18
N LYS A 256 31.06 -0.27 5.51
CA LYS A 256 29.91 -0.15 6.39
C LYS A 256 30.02 1.17 7.15
N LEU A 257 28.94 1.94 7.16
CA LEU A 257 28.77 3.13 7.96
C LEU A 257 27.69 2.86 9.00
N GLU A 258 28.02 3.07 10.27
CA GLU A 258 27.10 2.87 11.39
C GLU A 258 26.70 4.22 11.96
N PHE A 259 25.41 4.42 12.14
CA PHE A 259 24.83 5.62 12.74
C PHE A 259 24.16 5.25 14.07
N SER A 260 23.74 6.26 14.81
CA SER A 260 23.01 6.01 16.06
C SER A 260 21.73 5.21 15.83
N SER A 261 21.43 4.27 16.70
CA SER A 261 20.20 3.45 16.66
C SER A 261 18.89 4.25 16.84
N ILE A 262 19.00 5.56 17.03
CA ILE A 262 17.83 6.46 17.03
C ILE A 262 17.26 6.70 15.62
N HIS A 263 18.02 6.40 14.56
CA HIS A 263 17.59 6.56 13.19
C HIS A 263 16.67 5.42 12.74
N ARG A 264 15.80 5.74 11.79
CA ARG A 264 14.99 4.82 11.00
C ARG A 264 15.05 5.26 9.54
N ILE A 265 16.11 4.82 8.84
CA ILE A 265 16.35 5.18 7.43
C ILE A 265 15.24 4.58 6.59
N ILE A 266 14.63 5.41 5.73
CA ILE A 266 13.51 5.04 4.86
C ILE A 266 13.77 5.30 3.37
N SER A 267 14.75 6.14 3.01
CA SER A 267 15.12 6.41 1.63
C SER A 267 16.57 6.85 1.52
N LEU A 268 17.20 6.52 0.38
CA LEU A 268 18.53 6.98 -0.04
C LEU A 268 18.44 7.58 -1.43
N ASP A 269 19.13 8.68 -1.66
CA ASP A 269 19.40 9.24 -2.98
C ASP A 269 20.86 9.67 -3.11
N ILE A 270 21.42 9.60 -4.32
CA ILE A 270 22.82 9.92 -4.58
C ILE A 270 22.90 10.96 -5.70
N ALA A 271 23.59 12.07 -5.48
CA ALA A 271 23.91 13.07 -6.49
C ALA A 271 24.97 14.05 -5.98
N ASP A 272 25.77 14.60 -6.88
CA ASP A 272 26.68 15.71 -6.61
C ASP A 272 25.90 17.04 -6.74
N ILE A 273 25.28 17.46 -5.65
CA ILE A 273 24.47 18.71 -5.60
C ILE A 273 25.32 19.92 -5.25
N ASN A 274 26.37 19.74 -4.46
CA ASN A 274 27.30 20.82 -4.10
C ASN A 274 28.33 21.08 -5.20
N LYS A 275 28.40 20.21 -6.22
CA LYS A 275 29.26 20.31 -7.42
C LYS A 275 30.75 20.27 -7.10
N ASN A 276 31.15 19.55 -6.06
CA ASN A 276 32.56 19.34 -5.72
C ASN A 276 33.16 18.11 -6.43
N GLY A 277 32.34 17.34 -7.13
CA GLY A 277 32.71 16.18 -7.91
C GLY A 277 32.57 14.87 -7.16
N TYR A 278 32.24 14.86 -5.85
CA TYR A 278 31.93 13.69 -5.07
C TYR A 278 30.44 13.66 -4.74
N PRO A 279 29.69 12.67 -5.24
CA PRO A 279 28.26 12.61 -4.95
C PRO A 279 27.96 12.41 -3.48
N GLU A 280 27.03 13.19 -2.97
CA GLU A 280 26.47 13.03 -1.65
C GLU A 280 25.46 11.88 -1.61
N ILE A 281 25.37 11.24 -0.47
CA ILE A 281 24.30 10.32 -0.09
C ILE A 281 23.30 11.09 0.77
N PHE A 282 22.15 11.42 0.20
CA PHE A 282 21.03 12.04 0.91
C PHE A 282 20.22 10.95 1.61
N VAL A 283 20.19 11.00 2.93
CA VAL A 283 19.55 9.98 3.77
C VAL A 283 18.29 10.56 4.38
N THR A 284 17.13 10.06 3.96
CA THR A 284 15.90 10.38 4.66
C THR A 284 15.68 9.37 5.78
N SER A 285 15.64 9.89 7.02
CA SER A 285 15.49 9.10 8.23
C SER A 285 14.42 9.67 9.14
N LEU A 286 13.64 8.80 9.77
CA LEU A 286 12.79 9.15 10.89
C LEU A 286 13.56 8.96 12.20
N ASN A 287 13.06 9.56 13.30
CA ASN A 287 13.51 9.22 14.64
C ASN A 287 13.03 7.81 15.05
N ILE A 288 13.54 7.29 16.17
CA ILE A 288 13.22 5.94 16.65
C ILE A 288 11.73 5.72 16.89
N GLN A 289 11.00 6.75 17.30
CA GLN A 289 9.55 6.73 17.53
C GLN A 289 8.75 6.78 16.24
N ARG A 290 9.37 7.13 15.10
CA ARG A 290 8.73 7.36 13.79
C ARG A 290 7.75 8.54 13.79
N GLU A 291 7.92 9.50 14.67
CA GLU A 291 7.06 10.67 14.85
C GLU A 291 7.71 11.97 14.35
N GLY A 292 8.95 11.92 13.93
CA GLY A 292 9.72 13.05 13.43
C GLY A 292 10.81 12.64 12.47
N LEU A 293 11.39 13.63 11.78
CA LEU A 293 12.53 13.45 10.89
C LEU A 293 13.84 13.57 11.66
N LYS A 294 14.82 12.82 11.19
CA LYS A 294 16.23 12.84 11.60
C LYS A 294 17.09 12.51 10.38
N SER A 295 16.89 13.25 9.30
CA SER A 295 17.61 13.06 8.04
C SER A 295 19.02 13.63 8.13
N PHE A 296 19.91 13.13 7.27
CA PHE A 296 21.32 13.56 7.24
C PHE A 296 21.93 13.35 5.86
N VAL A 297 23.11 13.90 5.65
CA VAL A 297 23.83 13.79 4.37
C VAL A 297 25.27 13.33 4.62
N VAL A 298 25.71 12.37 3.82
CA VAL A 298 27.04 11.76 3.88
C VAL A 298 27.74 11.94 2.54
N GLU A 299 29.05 12.20 2.55
CA GLU A 299 29.85 12.35 1.34
C GLU A 299 31.22 11.66 1.52
N TYR A 300 31.77 11.16 0.42
CA TYR A 300 33.17 10.74 0.36
C TYR A 300 34.05 11.94 0.00
N ASN A 301 34.99 12.30 0.88
CA ASN A 301 35.84 13.49 0.71
C ASN A 301 37.18 13.21 0.01
N GLY A 302 37.27 12.11 -0.75
CA GLY A 302 38.52 11.65 -1.36
C GLY A 302 39.37 10.72 -0.49
N SER A 303 39.06 10.62 0.81
CA SER A 303 39.78 9.76 1.78
C SER A 303 38.83 8.87 2.58
N LYS A 304 37.77 9.46 3.12
CA LYS A 304 36.79 8.76 3.98
C LYS A 304 35.40 9.35 3.79
N PHE A 305 34.40 8.59 4.22
CA PHE A 305 33.03 9.10 4.31
C PHE A 305 32.88 9.99 5.55
N ILE A 306 32.29 11.16 5.36
CA ILE A 306 32.02 12.14 6.40
C ILE A 306 30.55 12.53 6.39
N THR A 307 29.98 12.87 7.52
CA THR A 307 28.65 13.48 7.62
C THR A 307 28.79 14.97 7.36
N LEU A 308 28.14 15.49 6.31
CA LEU A 308 28.15 16.92 5.97
C LEU A 308 27.17 17.69 6.87
N THR A 309 25.97 17.13 7.06
CA THR A 309 24.92 17.68 7.91
C THR A 309 24.11 16.56 8.53
N ASP A 310 23.59 16.75 9.71
CA ASP A 310 22.74 15.82 10.43
C ASP A 310 21.50 16.54 11.00
N ASP A 311 20.57 15.75 11.56
CA ASP A 311 19.33 16.24 12.19
C ASP A 311 18.46 17.14 11.30
N GLU A 312 18.46 16.87 10.00
CA GLU A 312 17.71 17.63 9.01
C GLU A 312 16.20 17.32 9.08
N SER A 313 15.40 18.38 9.12
CA SER A 313 13.93 18.28 9.15
C SER A 313 13.29 18.22 7.75
N TYR A 314 13.94 17.51 6.81
CA TYR A 314 13.49 17.34 5.43
C TYR A 314 13.43 15.88 5.03
N TYR A 315 12.38 15.51 4.29
CA TYR A 315 12.42 14.36 3.39
C TYR A 315 13.17 14.79 2.16
N PHE A 316 14.23 14.08 1.81
CA PHE A 316 15.05 14.34 0.63
C PHE A 316 14.63 13.47 -0.55
N ARG A 317 14.75 14.00 -1.75
CA ARG A 317 14.62 13.29 -3.00
C ARG A 317 15.46 13.94 -4.08
N VAL A 318 16.26 13.15 -4.80
CA VAL A 318 16.94 13.59 -6.00
C VAL A 318 16.12 13.17 -7.22
N ILE A 319 15.88 14.13 -8.12
CA ILE A 319 15.20 13.90 -9.40
C ILE A 319 16.06 14.40 -10.55
N ASP A 320 15.76 13.94 -11.76
CA ASP A 320 16.39 14.45 -12.96
C ASP A 320 15.97 15.91 -13.21
N GLY A 321 16.95 16.71 -13.59
CA GLY A 321 16.79 18.08 -14.00
C GLY A 321 17.04 18.25 -15.51
N PRO A 322 17.05 19.51 -16.00
CA PRO A 322 17.48 19.81 -17.34
C PRO A 322 18.96 19.38 -17.58
N ASP A 323 19.28 19.12 -18.83
CA ASP A 323 20.66 18.86 -19.30
C ASP A 323 21.37 17.71 -18.54
N ASN A 324 20.62 16.66 -18.23
CA ASN A 324 21.08 15.52 -17.42
C ASN A 324 21.58 15.89 -16.02
N GLY A 325 21.31 17.10 -15.56
CA GLY A 325 21.61 17.53 -14.20
C GLY A 325 20.70 16.84 -13.17
N LYS A 326 21.08 16.99 -11.91
CA LYS A 326 20.28 16.50 -10.78
C LYS A 326 19.72 17.66 -9.97
N ILE A 327 18.51 17.50 -9.46
CA ILE A 327 17.83 18.48 -8.60
C ILE A 327 17.54 17.81 -7.26
N LEU A 328 18.02 18.40 -6.17
CA LEU A 328 17.61 18.02 -4.83
C LEU A 328 16.27 18.67 -4.49
N LEU A 329 15.33 17.87 -4.10
CA LEU A 329 14.06 18.28 -3.50
C LEU A 329 14.08 18.04 -2.00
N GLY A 330 13.50 18.99 -1.24
CA GLY A 330 13.27 18.87 0.18
C GLY A 330 11.81 19.12 0.51
N GLN A 331 11.17 18.18 1.19
CA GLN A 331 9.84 18.39 1.78
C GLN A 331 9.99 18.57 3.27
N ARG A 332 9.61 19.75 3.77
CA ARG A 332 9.71 20.03 5.20
C ARG A 332 8.72 19.18 5.98
N TYR A 333 9.18 18.69 7.12
CA TYR A 333 8.31 18.04 8.09
C TYR A 333 7.10 18.92 8.45
N ALA A 334 5.95 18.28 8.54
CA ALA A 334 4.71 18.82 9.07
C ALA A 334 4.04 17.71 9.91
N ALA A 335 3.03 18.04 10.68
CA ALA A 335 2.31 17.07 11.53
C ALA A 335 1.76 15.83 10.77
N HIS A 336 1.85 15.83 9.45
CA HIS A 336 1.48 14.72 8.58
C HIS A 336 2.49 14.65 7.43
N PRO A 337 3.07 13.47 7.08
CA PRO A 337 4.17 13.35 6.10
C PRO A 337 3.80 13.81 4.68
N TYR A 338 2.51 13.84 4.33
CA TYR A 338 2.03 14.32 3.03
C TYR A 338 1.57 15.79 3.04
N LYS A 339 1.75 16.54 4.12
CA LYS A 339 1.27 17.96 4.21
C LYS A 339 2.37 19.00 4.04
N GLY A 340 3.64 18.60 4.10
CA GLY A 340 4.76 19.53 3.99
C GLY A 340 4.88 20.17 2.60
N LYS A 341 5.32 21.42 2.56
CA LYS A 341 5.64 22.10 1.29
C LYS A 341 6.94 21.54 0.71
N ILE A 342 6.99 21.34 -0.61
CA ILE A 342 8.15 20.85 -1.35
C ILE A 342 8.89 22.02 -1.97
N TYR A 343 10.22 21.99 -1.89
CA TYR A 343 11.13 22.99 -2.43
C TYR A 343 12.24 22.32 -3.24
N THR A 344 12.76 22.98 -4.25
CA THR A 344 14.12 22.70 -4.71
C THR A 344 15.08 23.19 -3.63
N MET A 345 16.18 22.47 -3.46
CA MET A 345 17.21 22.78 -2.49
C MET A 345 18.51 23.11 -3.22
N LYS A 346 19.33 23.97 -2.62
CA LYS A 346 20.68 24.28 -3.09
C LYS A 346 21.68 24.12 -1.96
N ALA A 347 22.89 23.72 -2.29
CA ALA A 347 23.98 23.67 -1.35
C ALA A 347 24.36 25.07 -0.85
N MET A 348 24.65 25.21 0.44
CA MET A 348 25.13 26.40 1.09
C MET A 348 26.04 26.02 2.25
N GLY A 349 27.35 26.21 2.08
CA GLY A 349 28.35 25.67 3.02
C GLY A 349 28.30 24.15 3.01
N THR A 350 28.20 23.54 4.19
CA THR A 350 28.06 22.08 4.35
C THR A 350 26.60 21.62 4.36
N GLY A 351 25.63 22.55 4.33
CA GLY A 351 24.19 22.24 4.40
C GLY A 351 23.42 22.54 3.13
N TYR A 352 22.10 22.38 3.21
CA TYR A 352 21.16 22.55 2.09
C TYR A 352 20.03 23.49 2.49
N VAL A 353 19.80 24.52 1.68
CA VAL A 353 18.76 25.52 1.93
C VAL A 353 17.70 25.50 0.83
N LYS A 354 16.51 25.96 1.17
CA LYS A 354 15.41 26.12 0.22
C LYS A 354 15.79 27.10 -0.88
N ASP A 355 15.45 26.74 -2.11
CA ASP A 355 15.56 27.63 -3.25
C ASP A 355 14.17 28.01 -3.76
N LYS A 356 13.53 27.21 -4.61
CA LYS A 356 12.21 27.49 -5.18
C LYS A 356 11.15 26.56 -4.62
N LYS A 357 9.97 27.13 -4.27
CA LYS A 357 8.83 26.35 -3.87
C LYS A 357 8.14 25.73 -5.08
N LEU A 358 7.90 24.41 -5.04
CA LEU A 358 7.10 23.72 -6.04
C LEU A 358 5.61 23.92 -5.76
N ARG A 359 4.84 24.10 -6.83
CA ARG A 359 3.38 24.12 -6.79
C ARG A 359 2.90 22.67 -6.93
N MET A 360 2.41 22.12 -5.85
CA MET A 360 1.98 20.72 -5.81
C MET A 360 0.57 20.61 -5.22
N PRO A 361 -0.19 19.58 -5.60
CA PRO A 361 -1.48 19.29 -4.97
C PRO A 361 -1.33 19.08 -3.46
N ARG A 362 -2.44 19.21 -2.74
CA ARG A 362 -2.48 18.82 -1.33
C ARG A 362 -2.09 17.34 -1.18
N ARG A 363 -1.35 17.04 -0.13
CA ARG A 363 -0.95 15.66 0.18
C ARG A 363 -0.01 15.00 -0.85
N ALA A 364 0.86 15.78 -1.47
CA ALA A 364 1.98 15.29 -2.25
C ALA A 364 3.12 14.81 -1.32
N SER A 365 3.83 13.76 -1.73
CA SER A 365 5.06 13.29 -1.07
C SER A 365 6.24 13.41 -2.03
N VAL A 366 7.33 14.00 -1.55
CA VAL A 366 8.57 14.08 -2.33
C VAL A 366 9.17 12.70 -2.61
N LEU A 367 8.97 11.72 -1.71
CA LEU A 367 9.59 10.40 -1.82
C LEU A 367 9.14 9.61 -3.06
N SER A 368 7.95 9.90 -3.57
CA SER A 368 7.39 9.24 -4.76
C SER A 368 7.10 10.25 -5.88
N LEU A 369 7.99 11.21 -6.07
CA LEU A 369 7.87 12.29 -7.05
C LEU A 369 9.01 12.22 -8.06
N VAL A 370 8.69 12.40 -9.35
CA VAL A 370 9.64 12.63 -10.44
C VAL A 370 9.15 13.76 -11.35
N LYS A 371 10.06 14.35 -12.11
CA LYS A 371 9.77 15.40 -13.08
C LYS A 371 10.11 14.91 -14.49
N GLY A 372 9.24 15.20 -15.46
CA GLY A 372 9.48 14.88 -16.87
C GLY A 372 8.28 15.24 -17.73
N ALA A 373 8.46 15.18 -19.04
CA ALA A 373 7.40 15.32 -20.02
C ALA A 373 6.66 13.99 -20.16
N VAL A 374 5.37 13.97 -19.87
CA VAL A 374 4.52 12.76 -19.88
C VAL A 374 3.44 12.86 -20.95
N THR A 375 2.58 13.87 -20.82
CA THR A 375 1.39 13.99 -21.67
C THR A 375 1.69 14.66 -23.00
N GLN A 376 2.66 15.57 -23.01
CA GLN A 376 3.09 16.31 -24.19
C GLN A 376 4.62 16.43 -24.21
N LYS A 377 5.19 16.45 -25.41
CA LYS A 377 6.63 16.71 -25.59
C LYS A 377 6.97 18.08 -24.97
N ASP A 378 8.05 18.12 -24.22
CA ASP A 378 8.57 19.33 -23.55
C ASP A 378 7.67 19.92 -22.44
N ALA A 379 6.61 19.22 -22.04
CA ALA A 379 5.78 19.65 -20.92
C ALA A 379 6.55 19.58 -19.59
N ALA A 380 6.42 20.62 -18.78
CA ALA A 380 6.97 20.64 -17.42
C ALA A 380 5.96 19.97 -16.47
N GLU A 381 6.03 18.67 -16.35
CA GLU A 381 5.10 17.88 -15.56
C GLU A 381 5.82 17.13 -14.44
N TYR A 382 5.03 16.72 -13.44
CA TYR A 382 5.47 15.84 -12.38
C TYR A 382 4.58 14.59 -12.37
N VAL A 383 5.17 13.46 -12.06
CA VAL A 383 4.42 12.24 -11.73
C VAL A 383 4.68 11.90 -10.28
N MET A 384 3.62 11.52 -9.57
CA MET A 384 3.73 11.10 -8.18
C MET A 384 2.77 9.95 -7.87
N ILE A 385 3.06 9.20 -6.81
CA ILE A 385 2.09 8.34 -6.16
C ILE A 385 1.49 9.13 -4.99
N ASN A 386 0.18 9.37 -5.04
CA ASN A 386 -0.51 10.11 -3.99
C ASN A 386 -0.69 9.25 -2.71
N GLU A 387 -1.23 9.83 -1.63
CA GLU A 387 -1.45 9.14 -0.34
C GLU A 387 -2.36 7.90 -0.44
N HIS A 388 -3.19 7.81 -1.48
CA HIS A 388 -4.07 6.66 -1.75
C HIS A 388 -3.41 5.60 -2.64
N GLY A 389 -2.13 5.77 -2.99
CA GLY A 389 -1.39 4.85 -3.85
C GLY A 389 -1.70 5.00 -5.34
N ARG A 390 -2.27 6.11 -5.80
CA ARG A 390 -2.62 6.31 -7.21
C ARG A 390 -1.56 7.13 -7.92
N LEU A 391 -1.12 6.67 -9.10
CA LEU A 391 -0.29 7.49 -9.98
C LEU A 391 -1.08 8.71 -10.43
N THR A 392 -0.44 9.86 -10.37
CA THR A 392 -1.04 11.16 -10.65
C THR A 392 -0.06 12.00 -11.46
N VAL A 393 -0.49 12.52 -12.60
CA VAL A 393 0.26 13.49 -13.41
C VAL A 393 -0.18 14.89 -13.01
N VAL A 394 0.80 15.76 -12.74
CA VAL A 394 0.61 17.11 -12.20
C VAL A 394 1.38 18.09 -13.04
N THR A 395 0.75 19.17 -13.46
CA THR A 395 1.41 20.26 -14.18
C THR A 395 2.36 21.05 -13.26
N ASP A 396 3.24 21.86 -13.82
CA ASP A 396 4.12 22.78 -13.09
C ASP A 396 3.35 23.82 -12.24
N THR A 397 2.08 24.08 -12.62
CA THR A 397 1.17 24.95 -11.85
C THR A 397 0.54 24.25 -10.65
N GLY A 398 0.71 22.93 -10.50
CA GLY A 398 0.17 22.13 -9.42
C GLY A 398 -1.25 21.61 -9.68
N ARG A 399 -1.77 21.73 -10.90
CA ARG A 399 -3.04 21.15 -11.32
C ARG A 399 -2.85 19.66 -11.62
N ILE A 400 -3.78 18.84 -11.16
CA ILE A 400 -3.85 17.43 -11.53
C ILE A 400 -4.41 17.33 -12.95
N ASP A 401 -3.61 16.79 -13.86
CA ASP A 401 -3.97 16.60 -15.25
C ASP A 401 -4.56 15.21 -15.50
N TRP A 402 -4.01 14.21 -14.80
CA TRP A 402 -4.51 12.85 -14.84
C TRP A 402 -4.29 12.12 -13.51
N GLN A 403 -5.19 11.20 -13.18
CA GLN A 403 -5.05 10.31 -12.04
C GLN A 403 -5.58 8.92 -12.38
N GLY A 404 -4.75 7.91 -12.15
CA GLY A 404 -5.11 6.51 -12.36
C GLY A 404 -6.01 5.95 -11.27
N ASN A 405 -6.69 4.84 -11.58
CA ASN A 405 -7.51 4.09 -10.62
C ASN A 405 -6.75 2.94 -9.95
N LYS A 406 -5.69 2.44 -10.60
CA LYS A 406 -4.87 1.33 -10.10
C LYS A 406 -3.98 1.80 -8.96
N LYS A 407 -3.84 0.97 -7.93
CA LYS A 407 -2.94 1.23 -6.81
C LYS A 407 -1.52 0.76 -7.13
N PHE A 408 -0.56 1.62 -6.85
CA PHE A 408 0.88 1.41 -6.90
C PHE A 408 1.50 1.69 -5.53
N GLY A 409 2.78 1.40 -5.40
CA GLY A 409 3.52 1.65 -4.18
C GLY A 409 3.34 0.53 -3.16
N GLY A 410 3.19 0.95 -1.92
CA GLY A 410 3.11 0.08 -0.76
C GLY A 410 4.50 -0.26 -0.19
N THR A 411 4.84 0.31 0.96
CA THR A 411 6.03 -0.05 1.74
C THR A 411 5.64 -0.39 3.17
N ALA A 412 6.54 -1.03 3.90
CA ALA A 412 6.39 -1.24 5.33
C ALA A 412 6.81 0.01 6.15
N HIS A 413 7.31 1.05 5.49
CA HIS A 413 7.72 2.28 6.16
C HIS A 413 6.51 3.15 6.48
N TYR A 414 6.44 3.61 7.71
CA TYR A 414 5.34 4.44 8.18
C TYR A 414 5.81 5.52 9.14
N PHE A 415 5.03 6.56 9.20
CA PHE A 415 5.09 7.65 10.16
C PHE A 415 3.95 7.48 11.17
N LEU A 416 4.21 7.71 12.44
CA LEU A 416 3.17 7.74 13.48
C LEU A 416 2.70 9.18 13.63
N LEU A 417 1.40 9.41 13.43
CA LEU A 417 0.84 10.74 13.68
C LEU A 417 0.84 11.07 15.17
N PRO A 418 0.99 12.35 15.54
CA PRO A 418 0.79 12.79 16.92
C PRO A 418 -0.56 12.31 17.45
N ARG A 419 -0.64 12.01 18.73
CA ARG A 419 -1.90 11.69 19.38
C ARG A 419 -2.68 12.98 19.59
N ASP A 420 -3.88 13.05 19.04
CA ASP A 420 -4.78 14.19 19.27
C ASP A 420 -5.54 14.06 20.59
N ASP A 421 -5.62 12.84 21.15
CA ASP A 421 -6.32 12.53 22.39
C ASP A 421 -5.57 11.46 23.19
N LEU A 422 -5.44 11.67 24.51
CA LEU A 422 -4.75 10.74 25.43
C LEU A 422 -5.52 9.41 25.60
N ASP A 423 -6.80 9.39 25.27
CA ASP A 423 -7.65 8.21 25.39
C ASP A 423 -7.58 7.27 24.18
N VAL A 424 -6.89 7.63 23.09
CA VAL A 424 -6.75 6.77 21.92
C VAL A 424 -5.68 5.71 22.17
N THR A 425 -6.11 4.46 22.28
CA THR A 425 -5.25 3.29 22.55
C THR A 425 -4.19 3.05 21.46
N PHE A 426 -4.37 3.61 20.24
CA PHE A 426 -3.47 3.34 19.10
C PHE A 426 -3.21 4.61 18.30
N GLN A 427 -1.93 4.83 17.98
CA GLN A 427 -1.50 5.87 17.05
C GLN A 427 -1.79 5.48 15.59
N GLU A 428 -2.22 6.46 14.80
CA GLU A 428 -2.42 6.28 13.36
C GLU A 428 -1.09 6.16 12.63
N ARG A 429 -1.00 5.18 11.70
CA ARG A 429 0.14 4.96 10.82
C ARG A 429 -0.12 5.52 9.44
N VAL A 430 0.71 6.44 9.02
CA VAL A 430 0.72 6.92 7.64
C VAL A 430 1.87 6.26 6.90
N TYR A 431 1.55 5.40 5.93
CA TYR A 431 2.55 4.65 5.18
C TYR A 431 3.08 5.47 4.01
N PHE A 432 4.40 5.35 3.78
CA PHE A 432 5.05 5.97 2.63
C PHE A 432 4.90 5.10 1.39
N ASN A 433 4.92 5.75 0.23
CA ASN A 433 5.08 5.07 -1.04
C ASN A 433 6.56 5.03 -1.43
N PRO A 434 7.02 3.99 -2.14
CA PRO A 434 8.37 3.92 -2.66
C PRO A 434 8.56 4.94 -3.78
N ARG A 435 9.83 5.11 -4.19
CA ARG A 435 10.16 5.96 -5.34
C ARG A 435 9.47 5.48 -6.60
N ILE A 436 9.35 6.39 -7.57
CA ILE A 436 9.16 6.13 -8.98
C ILE A 436 10.35 6.70 -9.74
N LEU A 437 10.68 6.14 -10.90
CA LEU A 437 11.75 6.63 -11.76
C LEU A 437 11.20 6.92 -13.16
N PHE A 438 11.87 7.83 -13.83
CA PHE A 438 11.65 8.20 -15.22
C PHE A 438 12.87 7.79 -16.02
N TYR A 439 12.73 6.82 -16.90
CA TYR A 439 13.86 6.27 -17.64
C TYR A 439 13.41 5.86 -19.05
N ASP A 440 14.22 6.19 -20.05
CA ASP A 440 14.04 5.77 -21.43
C ASP A 440 14.56 4.34 -21.57
N ALA A 441 13.65 3.38 -21.48
CA ALA A 441 14.00 1.97 -21.50
C ALA A 441 14.08 1.40 -22.92
N GLY A 442 13.53 2.12 -23.90
CA GLY A 442 13.49 1.71 -25.30
C GLY A 442 14.48 2.44 -26.20
N ASP A 443 15.30 3.35 -25.66
CA ASP A 443 16.19 4.24 -26.42
C ASP A 443 15.46 4.98 -27.59
N ASP A 444 14.15 5.17 -27.43
CA ASP A 444 13.31 5.85 -28.44
C ASP A 444 13.11 7.35 -28.15
N GLY A 445 13.77 7.87 -27.12
CA GLY A 445 13.68 9.25 -26.65
C GLY A 445 12.45 9.54 -25.81
N LYS A 446 11.61 8.52 -25.52
CA LYS A 446 10.47 8.63 -24.61
C LYS A 446 10.79 7.91 -23.31
N LYS A 447 10.60 8.62 -22.22
CA LYS A 447 10.84 8.04 -20.90
C LYS A 447 9.58 7.37 -20.36
N GLU A 448 9.73 6.17 -19.88
CA GLU A 448 8.70 5.42 -19.16
C GLU A 448 8.78 5.70 -17.67
N ILE A 449 7.66 5.43 -16.98
CA ILE A 449 7.54 5.50 -15.54
C ILE A 449 7.69 4.10 -14.97
N PHE A 450 8.70 3.93 -14.12
CA PHE A 450 8.93 2.71 -13.35
C PHE A 450 8.29 2.86 -11.98
N ALA A 451 7.33 2.01 -11.66
CA ALA A 451 6.57 2.08 -10.41
C ALA A 451 6.44 0.69 -9.77
N VAL A 452 6.74 0.62 -8.47
CA VAL A 452 6.54 -0.58 -7.68
C VAL A 452 5.06 -0.82 -7.42
N ARG A 453 4.67 -2.08 -7.48
CA ARG A 453 3.38 -2.56 -7.02
C ARG A 453 3.56 -3.71 -6.05
N ASN A 454 3.47 -3.42 -4.77
CA ASN A 454 3.45 -4.42 -3.73
C ASN A 454 2.02 -4.83 -3.41
N GLU A 455 1.77 -6.14 -3.36
CA GLU A 455 0.45 -6.67 -3.05
C GLU A 455 0.28 -6.75 -1.54
N GLU A 456 -0.66 -5.95 -1.04
CA GLU A 456 -0.99 -5.90 0.37
C GLU A 456 -1.76 -7.16 0.77
N LEU A 457 -1.30 -7.83 1.83
CA LEU A 457 -2.00 -8.97 2.40
C LEU A 457 -3.38 -8.50 2.89
N GLY A 458 -4.41 -9.17 2.40
CA GLY A 458 -5.78 -8.80 2.74
C GLY A 458 -6.37 -7.64 1.93
N GLY A 459 -5.74 -7.22 0.81
CA GLY A 459 -6.33 -6.24 -0.13
C GLY A 459 -6.58 -4.85 0.44
N GLY A 460 -5.85 -4.46 1.51
CA GLY A 460 -6.00 -3.15 2.14
C GLY A 460 -7.09 -3.05 3.22
N VAL A 461 -7.77 -4.16 3.52
CA VAL A 461 -8.83 -4.20 4.54
C VAL A 461 -8.25 -4.14 5.96
N LEU A 462 -6.97 -4.48 6.12
CA LEU A 462 -6.29 -4.51 7.42
C LEU A 462 -5.95 -3.11 7.97
N GLY A 463 -6.44 -2.05 7.31
CA GLY A 463 -6.45 -0.65 7.73
C GLY A 463 -5.13 -0.12 8.29
N ARG A 464 -4.82 -0.43 9.53
CA ARG A 464 -3.68 0.14 10.27
C ARG A 464 -2.35 -0.56 10.03
N TYR A 465 -2.34 -1.86 9.66
CA TYR A 465 -1.13 -2.68 9.54
C TYR A 465 -0.98 -3.21 8.13
N LYS A 466 -0.23 -2.52 7.30
CA LYS A 466 0.07 -2.99 5.95
C LYS A 466 1.15 -4.06 5.99
N ARG A 467 0.88 -5.20 5.39
CA ARG A 467 1.86 -6.26 5.13
C ARG A 467 1.81 -6.62 3.66
N PHE A 468 2.98 -6.76 3.09
CA PHE A 468 3.13 -7.09 1.68
C PHE A 468 3.77 -8.46 1.55
N THR A 469 3.27 -9.28 0.62
CA THR A 469 3.71 -10.66 0.43
C THR A 469 4.25 -10.94 -0.95
N LYS A 470 3.88 -10.09 -1.90
CA LYS A 470 4.33 -10.18 -3.28
C LYS A 470 4.62 -8.78 -3.80
N GLY A 471 5.61 -8.67 -4.67
CA GLY A 471 5.98 -7.41 -5.31
C GLY A 471 6.28 -7.60 -6.79
N SER A 472 6.01 -6.57 -7.56
CA SER A 472 6.42 -6.45 -8.96
C SER A 472 6.69 -5.00 -9.27
N LEU A 473 7.45 -4.75 -10.32
CA LEU A 473 7.66 -3.43 -10.86
C LEU A 473 6.95 -3.37 -12.20
N GLU A 474 6.18 -2.32 -12.43
CA GLU A 474 5.49 -2.06 -13.69
C GLU A 474 6.14 -0.85 -14.37
N ILE A 475 6.27 -0.96 -15.69
CA ILE A 475 6.76 0.10 -16.58
C ILE A 475 5.55 0.62 -17.32
N LEU A 476 5.32 1.94 -17.24
CA LEU A 476 4.15 2.57 -17.81
C LEU A 476 4.57 3.68 -18.79
N SER A 477 3.85 3.76 -19.90
CA SER A 477 4.00 4.83 -20.89
C SER A 477 2.66 5.55 -21.09
N TRP A 478 2.72 6.80 -21.53
CA TRP A 478 1.51 7.57 -21.85
C TRP A 478 1.00 7.21 -23.24
N ASN A 479 -0.24 6.76 -23.33
CA ASN A 479 -0.86 6.34 -24.58
C ASN A 479 -1.76 7.40 -25.24
N GLY A 480 -1.67 8.66 -24.79
CA GLY A 480 -2.53 9.77 -25.22
C GLY A 480 -3.73 10.03 -24.32
N ILE A 481 -4.12 9.09 -23.46
CA ILE A 481 -5.29 9.19 -22.58
C ILE A 481 -4.90 8.88 -21.12
N ALA A 482 -4.00 7.91 -20.92
CA ALA A 482 -3.65 7.38 -19.61
C ALA A 482 -2.22 6.82 -19.58
N LEU A 483 -1.67 6.69 -18.37
CA LEU A 483 -0.49 5.86 -18.14
C LEU A 483 -0.90 4.39 -18.20
N ALA A 484 -0.47 3.73 -19.27
CA ALA A 484 -0.74 2.32 -19.53
C ALA A 484 0.52 1.46 -19.27
N PRO A 485 0.39 0.27 -18.67
CA PRO A 485 1.53 -0.62 -18.49
C PRO A 485 2.01 -1.16 -19.85
N VAL A 486 3.28 -0.99 -20.14
CA VAL A 486 3.95 -1.53 -21.34
C VAL A 486 4.78 -2.76 -21.02
N ALA A 487 5.28 -2.86 -19.79
CA ALA A 487 6.00 -4.02 -19.31
C ALA A 487 5.83 -4.21 -17.79
N LYS A 488 6.20 -5.40 -17.32
CA LYS A 488 6.13 -5.77 -15.90
C LYS A 488 7.16 -6.83 -15.59
N THR A 489 7.85 -6.70 -14.44
CA THR A 489 8.72 -7.77 -13.93
C THR A 489 7.90 -8.98 -13.46
N ARG A 490 8.54 -10.15 -13.38
CA ARG A 490 7.96 -11.27 -12.65
C ARG A 490 7.66 -10.88 -11.21
N THR A 491 6.54 -11.37 -10.69
CA THR A 491 6.16 -11.18 -9.30
C THR A 491 7.13 -11.93 -8.39
N VAL A 492 7.80 -11.22 -7.50
CA VAL A 492 8.70 -11.79 -6.49
C VAL A 492 7.95 -12.13 -5.21
N GLN A 493 8.41 -13.16 -4.49
CA GLN A 493 7.90 -13.48 -3.16
C GLN A 493 8.56 -12.57 -2.13
N GLY A 494 7.74 -11.72 -1.49
CA GLY A 494 8.17 -10.62 -0.65
C GLY A 494 7.72 -9.28 -1.23
N TRP A 495 8.20 -8.19 -0.69
CA TRP A 495 7.88 -6.85 -1.18
C TRP A 495 9.15 -6.11 -1.61
N ILE A 496 9.01 -5.27 -2.61
CA ILE A 496 10.09 -4.44 -3.12
C ILE A 496 10.18 -3.20 -2.21
N SER A 497 11.30 -3.08 -1.48
CA SER A 497 11.51 -1.93 -0.60
C SER A 497 12.00 -0.70 -1.36
N ASP A 498 12.88 -0.91 -2.34
CA ASP A 498 13.43 0.16 -3.15
C ASP A 498 14.04 -0.39 -4.44
N PHE A 499 14.34 0.48 -5.41
CA PHE A 499 14.98 0.13 -6.66
C PHE A 499 15.73 1.31 -7.29
N ALA A 500 16.66 1.00 -8.18
CA ALA A 500 17.43 1.97 -8.94
C ALA A 500 17.70 1.44 -10.35
N ILE A 501 18.14 2.30 -11.25
CA ILE A 501 18.57 1.94 -12.61
C ILE A 501 19.98 2.48 -12.81
N ALA A 502 20.92 1.60 -13.13
CA ALA A 502 22.30 1.94 -13.46
C ALA A 502 23.01 0.74 -14.10
N ASP A 503 24.07 0.99 -14.83
CA ASP A 503 25.03 0.01 -15.29
C ASP A 503 25.94 -0.39 -14.12
N ILE A 504 25.56 -1.46 -13.38
CA ILE A 504 26.28 -1.89 -12.18
C ILE A 504 27.41 -2.88 -12.48
N ASP A 505 27.39 -3.53 -13.66
CA ASP A 505 28.41 -4.50 -14.06
C ASP A 505 29.42 -3.90 -15.09
N GLY A 506 29.19 -2.68 -15.58
CA GLY A 506 30.08 -1.94 -16.45
C GLY A 506 30.06 -2.45 -17.90
N ASP A 507 29.00 -3.12 -18.33
CA ASP A 507 28.86 -3.65 -19.69
C ASP A 507 28.27 -2.62 -20.69
N GLY A 508 27.93 -1.43 -20.22
CA GLY A 508 27.36 -0.34 -20.99
C GLY A 508 25.82 -0.36 -21.07
N GLN A 509 25.17 -1.36 -20.49
CA GLN A 509 23.72 -1.46 -20.40
C GLN A 509 23.26 -1.25 -18.96
N ASN A 510 22.15 -0.53 -18.78
CA ASN A 510 21.63 -0.32 -17.45
C ASN A 510 20.82 -1.54 -16.94
N GLU A 511 21.01 -1.85 -15.67
CA GLU A 511 20.18 -2.82 -14.96
C GLU A 511 19.14 -2.11 -14.08
N LEU A 512 17.97 -2.75 -14.00
CA LEU A 512 17.00 -2.47 -12.95
C LEU A 512 17.40 -3.24 -11.67
N VAL A 513 18.02 -2.56 -10.73
CA VAL A 513 18.49 -3.11 -9.45
C VAL A 513 17.39 -2.95 -8.40
N THR A 514 17.03 -4.04 -7.73
CA THR A 514 15.85 -4.07 -6.86
C THR A 514 16.14 -4.74 -5.52
N SER A 515 15.72 -4.13 -4.43
CA SER A 515 15.74 -4.74 -3.09
C SER A 515 14.41 -5.41 -2.79
N VAL A 516 14.46 -6.72 -2.55
CA VAL A 516 13.29 -7.56 -2.22
C VAL A 516 13.38 -8.05 -0.79
N VAL A 517 12.41 -7.68 0.04
CA VAL A 517 12.31 -8.08 1.44
C VAL A 517 11.30 -9.21 1.59
N GLY A 518 11.71 -10.31 2.20
CA GLY A 518 10.89 -11.49 2.37
C GLY A 518 11.12 -12.20 3.71
N LYS A 519 10.47 -13.34 3.86
CA LYS A 519 10.67 -14.22 5.01
C LYS A 519 11.82 -15.18 4.74
N SER A 520 12.70 -15.39 5.71
CA SER A 520 13.71 -16.44 5.66
C SER A 520 13.49 -17.48 6.75
N LYS A 521 13.98 -18.69 6.51
CA LYS A 521 14.09 -19.72 7.55
C LYS A 521 15.40 -19.46 8.30
N ILE A 522 15.36 -19.02 9.55
CA ILE A 522 16.56 -18.76 10.37
C ILE A 522 17.00 -20.02 11.10
N ALA A 523 16.06 -20.86 11.54
CA ALA A 523 16.27 -22.16 12.16
C ALA A 523 14.97 -22.96 12.10
N ILE A 524 15.00 -24.25 12.51
CA ILE A 524 13.79 -25.07 12.57
C ILE A 524 12.74 -24.35 13.43
N GLY A 525 11.64 -23.92 12.79
CA GLY A 525 10.51 -23.23 13.45
C GLY A 525 10.63 -21.72 13.61
N LYS A 526 11.77 -21.07 13.37
CA LYS A 526 11.92 -19.60 13.46
C LYS A 526 11.99 -18.97 12.07
N LYS A 527 11.02 -18.10 11.78
CA LYS A 527 11.00 -17.28 10.56
C LYS A 527 11.62 -15.92 10.87
N GLY A 528 12.59 -15.50 10.07
CA GLY A 528 13.19 -14.17 10.13
C GLY A 528 12.87 -13.35 8.90
N ILE A 529 13.35 -12.12 8.87
CA ILE A 529 13.32 -11.25 7.71
C ILE A 529 14.66 -11.39 6.99
N SER A 530 14.62 -11.46 5.67
CA SER A 530 15.79 -11.37 4.81
C SER A 530 15.52 -10.50 3.61
N SER A 531 16.57 -9.92 3.06
CA SER A 531 16.50 -9.15 1.83
C SER A 531 17.42 -9.74 0.77
N ASN A 532 17.01 -9.63 -0.49
CA ASN A 532 17.85 -9.96 -1.64
C ASN A 532 17.98 -8.72 -2.51
N ILE A 533 19.20 -8.46 -3.00
CA ILE A 533 19.39 -7.52 -4.10
C ILE A 533 19.45 -8.34 -5.37
N ILE A 534 18.56 -8.02 -6.28
CA ILE A 534 18.42 -8.67 -7.58
C ILE A 534 18.49 -7.62 -8.69
N SER A 535 18.90 -8.02 -9.89
CA SER A 535 18.85 -7.17 -11.07
C SER A 535 18.13 -7.83 -12.24
N TYR A 536 17.60 -6.98 -13.12
CA TYR A 536 17.06 -7.32 -14.43
C TYR A 536 17.82 -6.47 -15.46
N LYS A 537 18.29 -7.07 -16.56
CA LYS A 537 18.78 -6.27 -17.70
C LYS A 537 17.62 -5.57 -18.38
N LEU A 538 17.82 -4.31 -18.72
CA LEU A 538 16.90 -3.51 -19.52
C LEU A 538 17.39 -3.60 -20.98
N GLU A 539 16.73 -4.45 -21.79
CA GLU A 539 17.00 -4.67 -23.20
C GLU A 539 15.89 -4.06 -24.05
#